data_fc2e68fdb650219bb8a446b5c77091bd
#
_entry.id   fc2e68fdb650219bb8a446b5c77091bd
#
_cell.length_a   1.000
_cell.length_b   1.000
_cell.length_c   1.000
_cell.angle_alpha   90.00
_cell.angle_beta   90.00
_cell.angle_gamma   90.00
#
_symmetry.space_group_name_H-M   'P 1'
#
loop_
_entity.id
_entity.type
_entity.pdbx_description
1 polymer ?
#
loop_
_entity_poly.entity_id
_entity_poly.type
_entity_poly.pdbx_seq_one_letter_code
_entity_poly.pdbx_strand_id
1 'polypeptide(L)'
;MPKITPFLWFDTQAEEAMNLYTSIFKPSKVISVNRAQGKVMSVQFELEGQQFMALNAGPIFKFNEAVSFFVGCETQDEIDELWAKLTADGGSPSRCGWLKDKFGLSWQIVTTALTRMLGDKDQAKSSRAMNAMLQMEKLDLKRLQQAYEGT
;
A
#
# COMPACT_ATOMS: atom_id res chain seq x y z
N MET A 1 2.59 -17.68 14.63
CA MET A 1 2.88 -17.44 13.21
C MET A 1 1.62 -17.68 12.38
N PRO A 2 1.16 -16.71 11.61
CA PRO A 2 -0.01 -16.93 10.75
C PRO A 2 0.27 -18.01 9.71
N LYS A 3 -0.73 -18.80 9.38
CA LYS A 3 -0.59 -19.85 8.37
C LYS A 3 -0.48 -19.29 6.96
N ILE A 4 -1.06 -18.13 6.70
CA ILE A 4 -1.08 -17.51 5.38
C ILE A 4 -0.15 -16.32 5.41
N THR A 5 0.82 -16.31 4.51
CA THR A 5 1.81 -15.25 4.39
C THR A 5 1.92 -14.83 2.93
N PRO A 6 1.71 -13.54 2.61
CA PRO A 6 1.96 -13.06 1.25
C PRO A 6 3.39 -13.33 0.83
N PHE A 7 3.57 -13.82 -0.40
CA PHE A 7 4.88 -14.16 -0.95
C PHE A 7 5.05 -13.39 -2.25
N LEU A 8 6.05 -12.52 -2.32
CA LEU A 8 6.25 -11.59 -3.42
C LEU A 8 7.36 -12.11 -4.34
N TRP A 9 7.14 -12.03 -5.64
CA TRP A 9 8.11 -12.42 -6.65
C TRP A 9 8.79 -11.18 -7.22
N PHE A 10 10.12 -11.10 -7.10
CA PHE A 10 10.92 -10.03 -7.70
C PHE A 10 11.90 -10.61 -8.71
N ASP A 11 12.30 -9.79 -9.65
CA ASP A 11 13.42 -10.13 -10.53
C ASP A 11 14.72 -10.23 -9.70
N THR A 12 15.19 -9.09 -9.17
CA THR A 12 16.44 -9.00 -8.39
C THR A 12 16.33 -8.10 -7.17
N GLN A 13 15.15 -7.57 -6.85
CA GLN A 13 14.97 -6.42 -5.97
C GLN A 13 14.33 -6.75 -4.62
N ALA A 14 14.29 -8.02 -4.23
CA ALA A 14 13.60 -8.42 -2.99
C ALA A 14 14.17 -7.73 -1.76
N GLU A 15 15.50 -7.64 -1.64
CA GLU A 15 16.14 -6.97 -0.51
C GLU A 15 15.91 -5.46 -0.54
N GLU A 16 16.00 -4.85 -1.71
CA GLU A 16 15.72 -3.41 -1.87
C GLU A 16 14.28 -3.10 -1.45
N ALA A 17 13.34 -3.91 -1.89
CA ALA A 17 11.91 -3.75 -1.55
C ALA A 17 11.70 -3.90 -0.03
N MET A 18 12.25 -4.94 0.57
CA MET A 18 12.19 -5.15 2.02
C MET A 18 12.74 -3.92 2.77
N ASN A 19 13.88 -3.41 2.36
CA ASN A 19 14.50 -2.25 3.01
C ASN A 19 13.64 -0.99 2.84
N LEU A 20 13.05 -0.79 1.68
CA LEU A 20 12.13 0.33 1.45
C LEU A 20 10.92 0.22 2.37
N TYR A 21 10.23 -0.92 2.36
CA TYR A 21 8.99 -1.07 3.14
C TYR A 21 9.24 -0.98 4.64
N THR A 22 10.32 -1.59 5.13
CA THR A 22 10.64 -1.50 6.56
C THR A 22 11.08 -0.11 6.99
N SER A 23 11.56 0.72 6.06
CA SER A 23 11.85 2.13 6.34
C SER A 23 10.59 2.99 6.39
N ILE A 24 9.54 2.60 5.68
CA ILE A 24 8.30 3.38 5.56
C ILE A 24 7.30 3.03 6.67
N PHE A 25 7.07 1.74 6.90
CA PHE A 25 6.06 1.28 7.85
C PHE A 25 6.68 1.01 9.22
N LYS A 26 6.02 1.46 10.29
CA LYS A 26 6.49 1.26 11.67
C LYS A 26 5.32 0.84 12.56
N PRO A 27 5.48 -0.17 13.43
CA PRO A 27 6.71 -0.97 13.61
C PRO A 27 6.94 -1.94 12.46
N SER A 28 8.20 -2.24 12.22
CA SER A 28 8.58 -3.21 11.19
C SER A 28 9.90 -3.87 11.58
N LYS A 29 10.19 -5.02 10.98
CA LYS A 29 11.47 -5.69 11.22
C LYS A 29 11.84 -6.61 10.06
N VAL A 30 13.14 -6.74 9.83
CA VAL A 30 13.70 -7.78 8.96
C VAL A 30 13.79 -9.07 9.79
N ILE A 31 13.20 -10.15 9.30
CA ILE A 31 13.21 -11.44 9.98
C ILE A 31 14.43 -12.25 9.51
N SER A 32 14.60 -12.38 8.19
CA SER A 32 15.73 -13.12 7.64
C SER A 32 16.07 -12.68 6.22
N VAL A 33 17.34 -12.87 5.85
CA VAL A 33 17.83 -12.69 4.48
C VAL A 33 18.62 -13.94 4.14
N ASN A 34 18.18 -14.69 3.13
CA ASN A 34 18.86 -15.90 2.70
C ASN A 34 19.66 -15.61 1.44
N ARG A 35 20.95 -15.89 1.52
CA ARG A 35 21.89 -15.66 0.42
C ARG A 35 22.46 -16.98 -0.07
N ALA A 36 22.72 -17.06 -1.37
CA ALA A 36 23.45 -18.16 -1.99
C ALA A 36 24.46 -17.56 -2.93
N GLN A 37 25.73 -17.95 -2.80
CA GLN A 37 26.83 -17.46 -3.64
C GLN A 37 26.92 -15.93 -3.64
N GLY A 38 26.69 -15.29 -2.48
CA GLY A 38 26.74 -13.85 -2.32
C GLY A 38 25.52 -13.09 -2.82
N LYS A 39 24.52 -13.77 -3.37
CA LYS A 39 23.30 -13.16 -3.89
C LYS A 39 22.12 -13.46 -2.98
N VAL A 40 21.23 -12.47 -2.83
CA VAL A 40 19.99 -12.66 -2.09
C VAL A 40 19.05 -13.57 -2.89
N MET A 41 18.62 -14.65 -2.25
CA MET A 41 17.64 -15.59 -2.83
C MET A 41 16.24 -15.29 -2.33
N SER A 42 16.10 -15.07 -1.02
CA SER A 42 14.79 -14.78 -0.42
C SER A 42 14.97 -13.94 0.84
N VAL A 43 13.91 -13.24 1.19
CA VAL A 43 13.84 -12.42 2.41
C VAL A 43 12.53 -12.67 3.12
N GLN A 44 12.53 -12.41 4.42
CA GLN A 44 11.32 -12.44 5.24
C GLN A 44 11.32 -11.21 6.14
N PHE A 45 10.18 -10.54 6.21
CA PHE A 45 10.07 -9.30 6.98
C PHE A 45 8.64 -9.12 7.48
N GLU A 46 8.48 -8.15 8.38
CA GLU A 46 7.18 -7.84 8.97
C GLU A 46 6.94 -6.34 8.90
N LEU A 47 5.72 -5.97 8.51
CA LEU A 47 5.26 -4.58 8.46
C LEU A 47 4.01 -4.49 9.32
N GLU A 48 4.07 -3.72 10.41
CA GLU A 48 2.94 -3.49 11.33
C GLU A 48 2.20 -4.78 11.72
N GLY A 49 2.97 -5.83 12.03
CA GLY A 49 2.44 -7.12 12.45
C GLY A 49 2.13 -8.09 11.31
N GLN A 50 2.14 -7.66 10.07
CA GLN A 50 1.91 -8.54 8.92
C GLN A 50 3.24 -9.06 8.39
N GLN A 51 3.38 -10.38 8.34
CA GLN A 51 4.57 -11.02 7.77
C GLN A 51 4.47 -11.10 6.26
N PHE A 52 5.63 -10.97 5.61
CA PHE A 52 5.80 -11.09 4.17
C PHE A 52 7.03 -11.93 3.89
N MET A 53 6.96 -12.66 2.79
CA MET A 53 8.12 -13.34 2.20
C MET A 53 8.32 -12.81 0.79
N ALA A 54 9.57 -12.82 0.31
CA ALA A 54 9.86 -12.42 -1.06
C ALA A 54 11.06 -13.20 -1.57
N LEU A 55 11.12 -13.40 -2.89
CA LEU A 55 12.26 -14.06 -3.52
C LEU A 55 12.69 -13.30 -4.77
N ASN A 56 13.93 -13.53 -5.17
CA ASN A 56 14.45 -13.11 -6.46
C ASN A 56 14.50 -14.35 -7.37
N ALA A 57 13.68 -14.36 -8.41
CA ALA A 57 13.58 -15.53 -9.28
C ALA A 57 13.51 -15.16 -10.77
N GLY A 58 13.96 -13.96 -11.13
CA GLY A 58 14.05 -13.51 -12.52
C GLY A 58 12.79 -12.78 -12.98
N PRO A 59 12.81 -12.31 -14.25
CA PRO A 59 11.80 -11.37 -14.73
C PRO A 59 10.55 -12.04 -15.33
N ILE A 60 10.27 -13.30 -15.01
CA ILE A 60 9.18 -14.05 -15.62
C ILE A 60 7.82 -13.49 -15.24
N PHE A 61 7.62 -13.19 -13.94
CA PHE A 61 6.34 -12.68 -13.44
C PHE A 61 6.48 -11.24 -12.99
N LYS A 62 5.41 -10.46 -13.21
CA LYS A 62 5.34 -9.05 -12.82
C LYS A 62 4.08 -8.82 -11.99
N PHE A 63 4.17 -7.87 -11.07
CA PHE A 63 3.01 -7.44 -10.30
C PHE A 63 1.98 -6.77 -11.20
N ASN A 64 0.73 -6.89 -10.82
CA ASN A 64 -0.38 -6.18 -11.45
C ASN A 64 -1.39 -5.76 -10.39
N GLU A 65 -2.47 -5.13 -10.82
CA GLU A 65 -3.47 -4.55 -9.93
C GLU A 65 -4.44 -5.59 -9.33
N ALA A 66 -4.34 -6.88 -9.72
CA ALA A 66 -5.25 -7.91 -9.21
C ALA A 66 -5.05 -8.18 -7.72
N VAL A 67 -3.86 -7.90 -7.19
CA VAL A 67 -3.58 -7.95 -5.75
C VAL A 67 -3.01 -6.61 -5.34
N SER A 68 -3.50 -6.07 -4.25
CA SER A 68 -3.00 -4.82 -3.66
C SER A 68 -2.95 -4.94 -2.15
N PHE A 69 -2.11 -4.12 -1.52
CA PHE A 69 -2.07 -4.04 -0.07
C PHE A 69 -2.78 -2.77 0.39
N PHE A 70 -3.74 -2.95 1.25
CA PHE A 70 -4.60 -1.89 1.77
C PHE A 70 -4.00 -1.35 3.06
N VAL A 71 -3.77 -0.03 3.12
CA VAL A 71 -3.24 0.65 4.30
C VAL A 71 -4.29 1.62 4.80
N GLY A 72 -4.79 1.40 6.03
CA GLY A 72 -5.76 2.27 6.66
C GLY A 72 -5.06 3.37 7.45
N CYS A 73 -5.19 4.61 6.99
CA CYS A 73 -4.57 5.78 7.61
C CYS A 73 -5.58 6.56 8.44
N GLU A 74 -5.12 7.14 9.54
CA GLU A 74 -5.95 7.94 10.44
C GLU A 74 -5.91 9.43 10.09
N THR A 75 -4.77 9.93 9.58
CA THR A 75 -4.56 11.37 9.36
C THR A 75 -4.15 11.68 7.93
N GLN A 76 -4.38 12.92 7.50
CA GLN A 76 -3.93 13.39 6.19
C GLN A 76 -2.41 13.38 6.09
N ASP A 77 -1.70 13.72 7.16
CA ASP A 77 -0.23 13.71 7.16
C ASP A 77 0.32 12.32 6.88
N GLU A 78 -0.30 11.31 7.47
CA GLU A 78 0.08 9.91 7.23
C GLU A 78 -0.15 9.51 5.76
N ILE A 79 -1.31 9.87 5.20
CA ILE A 79 -1.62 9.66 3.79
C ILE A 79 -0.57 10.32 2.90
N ASP A 80 -0.27 11.59 3.16
CA ASP A 80 0.67 12.38 2.36
C ASP A 80 2.07 11.78 2.39
N GLU A 81 2.53 11.37 3.57
CA GLU A 81 3.86 10.78 3.74
C GLU A 81 3.98 9.46 3.01
N LEU A 82 3.03 8.55 3.21
CA LEU A 82 3.04 7.24 2.55
C LEU A 82 2.93 7.38 1.03
N TRP A 83 2.07 8.27 0.57
CA TRP A 83 1.90 8.53 -0.85
C TRP A 83 3.20 9.00 -1.50
N ALA A 84 3.86 9.98 -0.86
CA ALA A 84 5.12 10.53 -1.39
C ALA A 84 6.21 9.46 -1.43
N LYS A 85 6.36 8.67 -0.36
CA LYS A 85 7.42 7.66 -0.27
C LYS A 85 7.19 6.49 -1.22
N LEU A 86 5.95 6.04 -1.36
CA LEU A 86 5.63 4.88 -2.21
C LEU A 86 5.59 5.24 -3.70
N THR A 87 5.24 6.46 -4.07
CA THR A 87 5.26 6.88 -5.49
C THR A 87 6.61 7.36 -5.96
N ALA A 88 7.59 7.50 -5.07
CA ALA A 88 8.92 8.00 -5.42
C ALA A 88 9.68 7.02 -6.33
N ASP A 89 10.68 7.54 -7.04
CA ASP A 89 11.71 6.79 -7.75
C ASP A 89 11.17 5.78 -8.78
N GLY A 90 10.11 6.14 -9.48
CA GLY A 90 9.55 5.30 -10.53
C GLY A 90 8.18 4.72 -10.19
N GLY A 91 7.66 4.99 -9.00
CA GLY A 91 6.28 4.70 -8.67
C GLY A 91 5.33 5.65 -9.39
N SER A 92 4.05 5.37 -9.35
CA SER A 92 3.05 6.20 -10.03
C SER A 92 1.75 6.26 -9.25
N PRO A 93 1.13 7.44 -9.18
CA PRO A 93 -0.21 7.55 -8.63
C PRO A 93 -1.24 6.88 -9.55
N SER A 94 -2.30 6.38 -8.97
CA SER A 94 -3.47 5.92 -9.69
C SER A 94 -4.70 6.61 -9.08
N ARG A 95 -5.87 5.98 -9.12
CA ARG A 95 -7.12 6.63 -8.71
C ARG A 95 -7.61 6.10 -7.38
N CYS A 96 -8.39 6.93 -6.67
CA CYS A 96 -9.15 6.51 -5.48
C CYS A 96 -8.28 5.97 -4.35
N GLY A 97 -7.08 6.54 -4.17
CA GLY A 97 -6.15 6.10 -3.15
C GLY A 97 -5.24 4.96 -3.58
N TRP A 98 -5.35 4.49 -4.81
CA TRP A 98 -4.46 3.48 -5.37
C TRP A 98 -3.18 4.11 -5.90
N LEU A 99 -2.08 3.39 -5.76
CA LEU A 99 -0.80 3.74 -6.37
C LEU A 99 -0.02 2.47 -6.72
N LYS A 100 0.99 2.61 -7.56
CA LYS A 100 2.01 1.59 -7.76
C LYS A 100 3.33 2.10 -7.21
N ASP A 101 4.05 1.24 -6.51
CA ASP A 101 5.38 1.61 -6.06
C ASP A 101 6.41 1.41 -7.18
N LYS A 102 7.68 1.72 -6.89
CA LYS A 102 8.75 1.63 -7.89
C LYS A 102 8.96 0.21 -8.44
N PHE A 103 8.44 -0.82 -7.76
CA PHE A 103 8.53 -2.21 -8.19
C PHE A 103 7.30 -2.68 -8.95
N GLY A 104 6.30 -1.82 -9.08
CA GLY A 104 5.03 -2.15 -9.73
C GLY A 104 4.00 -2.79 -8.81
N LEU A 105 4.30 -2.92 -7.51
CA LEU A 105 3.35 -3.46 -6.54
C LEU A 105 2.29 -2.41 -6.23
N SER A 106 1.03 -2.83 -6.20
CA SER A 106 -0.10 -1.94 -5.98
C SER A 106 -0.43 -1.81 -4.50
N TRP A 107 -0.68 -0.58 -4.08
CA TRP A 107 -1.07 -0.22 -2.72
C TRP A 107 -2.32 0.64 -2.77
N GLN A 108 -3.16 0.49 -1.76
CA GLN A 108 -4.29 1.40 -1.52
C GLN A 108 -3.99 2.17 -0.23
N ILE A 109 -3.84 3.47 -0.33
CA ILE A 109 -3.60 4.35 0.81
C ILE A 109 -4.93 5.03 1.12
N VAL A 110 -5.64 4.50 2.10
CA VAL A 110 -7.03 4.85 2.36
C VAL A 110 -7.17 5.35 3.80
N THR A 111 -8.15 6.18 4.02
CA THR A 111 -8.49 6.64 5.37
C THR A 111 -9.58 5.75 5.97
N THR A 112 -9.44 5.46 7.26
CA THR A 112 -10.49 4.75 8.02
C THR A 112 -11.79 5.56 8.04
N ALA A 113 -11.71 6.89 7.95
CA ALA A 113 -12.89 7.75 7.86
C ALA A 113 -13.70 7.45 6.59
N LEU A 114 -13.04 7.23 5.46
CA LEU A 114 -13.73 6.90 4.20
C LEU A 114 -14.50 5.58 4.33
N THR A 115 -13.90 4.58 4.95
CA THR A 115 -14.58 3.30 5.17
C THR A 115 -15.89 3.50 5.94
N ARG A 116 -15.86 4.33 6.98
CA ARG A 116 -17.07 4.67 7.74
C ARG A 116 -18.09 5.42 6.90
N MET A 117 -17.65 6.40 6.10
CA MET A 117 -18.52 7.20 5.24
C MET A 117 -19.24 6.33 4.22
N LEU A 118 -18.51 5.41 3.58
CA LEU A 118 -19.09 4.52 2.56
C LEU A 118 -20.06 3.50 3.15
N GLY A 119 -19.90 3.17 4.42
CA GLY A 119 -20.78 2.26 5.15
C GLY A 119 -21.97 2.94 5.83
N ASP A 120 -22.16 4.24 5.64
CA ASP A 120 -23.25 4.98 6.26
C ASP A 120 -24.60 4.48 5.71
N LYS A 121 -25.57 4.34 6.61
CA LYS A 121 -26.97 3.97 6.24
C LYS A 121 -27.65 5.05 5.41
N ASP A 122 -27.25 6.30 5.56
CA ASP A 122 -27.71 7.40 4.73
C ASP A 122 -27.03 7.32 3.37
N GLN A 123 -27.76 6.80 2.39
CA GLN A 123 -27.22 6.58 1.06
C GLN A 123 -26.84 7.86 0.33
N ALA A 124 -27.50 8.98 0.64
CA ALA A 124 -27.14 10.26 0.06
C ALA A 124 -25.74 10.69 0.51
N LYS A 125 -25.45 10.53 1.81
CA LYS A 125 -24.13 10.85 2.36
C LYS A 125 -23.04 9.91 1.81
N SER A 126 -23.29 8.60 1.82
CA SER A 126 -22.30 7.64 1.32
C SER A 126 -22.04 7.85 -0.16
N SER A 127 -23.06 8.16 -0.95
CA SER A 127 -22.91 8.43 -2.39
C SER A 127 -22.10 9.69 -2.65
N ARG A 128 -22.29 10.74 -1.86
CA ARG A 128 -21.48 11.96 -2.01
C ARG A 128 -20.01 11.69 -1.72
N ALA A 129 -19.70 10.92 -0.67
CA ALA A 129 -18.32 10.53 -0.36
C ALA A 129 -17.73 9.68 -1.48
N MET A 130 -18.48 8.69 -1.98
CA MET A 130 -18.06 7.84 -3.09
C MET A 130 -17.73 8.66 -4.34
N ASN A 131 -18.63 9.57 -4.71
CA ASN A 131 -18.45 10.40 -5.90
C ASN A 131 -17.22 11.31 -5.76
N ALA A 132 -16.96 11.85 -4.58
CA ALA A 132 -15.77 12.64 -4.32
C ALA A 132 -14.49 11.79 -4.45
N MET A 133 -14.50 10.62 -3.85
CA MET A 133 -13.37 9.68 -3.92
C MET A 133 -13.03 9.33 -5.36
N LEU A 134 -14.05 9.08 -6.21
CA LEU A 134 -13.84 8.69 -7.60
C LEU A 134 -13.16 9.78 -8.43
N GLN A 135 -13.12 11.02 -7.96
CA GLN A 135 -12.45 12.14 -8.64
C GLN A 135 -11.03 12.38 -8.13
N MET A 136 -10.56 11.58 -7.16
CA MET A 136 -9.25 11.78 -6.52
C MET A 136 -8.22 10.77 -7.01
N GLU A 137 -6.96 11.19 -6.95
CA GLU A 137 -5.82 10.27 -6.94
C GLU A 137 -5.45 9.99 -5.49
N LYS A 138 -4.61 10.82 -4.88
CA LYS A 138 -4.38 10.78 -3.44
C LYS A 138 -5.64 11.26 -2.72
N LEU A 139 -6.06 10.53 -1.68
CA LEU A 139 -7.25 10.93 -0.94
C LEU A 139 -7.00 12.20 -0.12
N ASP A 140 -8.00 13.09 -0.13
CA ASP A 140 -8.02 14.34 0.62
C ASP A 140 -9.16 14.25 1.64
N LEU A 141 -8.81 14.08 2.91
CA LEU A 141 -9.77 13.92 4.00
C LEU A 141 -10.75 15.07 4.11
N LYS A 142 -10.24 16.29 3.97
CA LYS A 142 -11.08 17.49 4.11
C LYS A 142 -12.15 17.54 3.01
N ARG A 143 -11.75 17.27 1.78
CA ARG A 143 -12.68 17.23 0.64
C ARG A 143 -13.70 16.09 0.76
N LEU A 144 -13.26 14.93 1.24
CA LEU A 144 -14.15 13.81 1.51
C LEU A 144 -15.19 14.17 2.56
N GLN A 145 -14.75 14.80 3.66
CA GLN A 145 -15.65 15.21 4.74
C GLN A 145 -16.66 16.25 4.27
N GLN A 146 -16.20 17.24 3.51
CA GLN A 146 -17.09 18.26 2.93
C GLN A 146 -18.14 17.65 2.02
N ALA A 147 -17.75 16.76 1.13
CA ALA A 147 -18.66 16.08 0.23
C ALA A 147 -19.67 15.23 1.01
N TYR A 148 -19.21 14.48 1.98
CA TYR A 148 -20.04 13.65 2.84
C TYR A 148 -21.10 14.48 3.57
N GLU A 149 -20.72 15.62 4.11
CA GLU A 149 -21.64 16.52 4.82
C GLU A 149 -22.54 17.35 3.89
N GLY A 150 -22.19 17.42 2.61
CA GLY A 150 -22.96 18.21 1.62
C GLY A 150 -22.64 19.70 1.63
N THR A 151 -21.43 20.08 2.08
CA THR A 151 -20.99 21.48 2.20
C THR A 151 -19.90 21.91 1.21
#